data_0ea378162507d8e81b487d02bff429ba
#
_entry.id   0ea378162507d8e81b487d02bff429ba
#
_cell.length_a   1.000
_cell.length_b   1.000
_cell.length_c   1.000
_cell.angle_alpha   90.00
_cell.angle_beta   90.00
_cell.angle_gamma   90.00
#
_symmetry.space_group_name_H-M   'P 1'
#
loop_
_entity.id
_entity.type
_entity.pdbx_description
1 polymer ?
#
loop_
_entity_poly.entity_id
_entity_poly.type
_entity_poly.pdbx_seq_one_letter_code
_entity_poly.pdbx_strand_id
1 'polypeptide(L)'
;MKSNILKIILPYLHHHIKSILLFIVFTCIFSIVTYLNNLSVILMVYAVTLCIFFAFIVLSIDIWQFYKKHKYLTNLQKQIISSIDNLPLPKNLLEEDYNKLIRLIHEDKTKLLSSADNVKSNMIDYYTLWAHQIKTPIAAMHLLLQTNEHELDMQLKSELFKIEQYVEMVLSYLRLDSKSTDFVIKQYSLNNIIKQAIRKYAYFFIQKQISLDLTETDCTVFTDEKWLLFVIEQVLSNALKYTSQGKISIYCDTDKTLIIKDTGIGIAAEDLPRVFEKGFTGYNGRNDKKSTGIGLYLSKRIFNKLGHTIVIESTVGAGTKVKIGLDSVNITME
;
A
#
# COMPACT_ATOMS: atom_id res chain seq x y z
N MET A 1 -23.66 -25.29 -12.56
CA MET A 1 -23.31 -26.41 -11.67
C MET A 1 -22.86 -27.68 -12.42
N LYS A 2 -23.47 -28.11 -13.52
CA LYS A 2 -23.11 -29.33 -14.28
C LYS A 2 -21.72 -29.31 -14.92
N SER A 3 -21.17 -28.19 -15.36
CA SER A 3 -19.84 -28.11 -16.01
C SER A 3 -18.65 -28.33 -15.06
N ASN A 4 -18.83 -28.15 -13.75
CA ASN A 4 -17.75 -28.35 -12.79
C ASN A 4 -17.58 -29.82 -12.36
N ILE A 5 -18.61 -30.63 -12.42
CA ILE A 5 -18.55 -32.04 -12.01
C ILE A 5 -17.76 -32.86 -13.06
N LEU A 6 -18.01 -32.64 -14.33
CA LEU A 6 -17.27 -33.30 -15.43
C LEU A 6 -15.76 -32.99 -15.41
N LYS A 7 -15.39 -31.76 -15.03
CA LYS A 7 -13.98 -31.35 -14.89
C LYS A 7 -13.25 -32.06 -13.75
N ILE A 8 -13.98 -32.63 -12.80
CA ILE A 8 -13.40 -33.37 -11.66
C ILE A 8 -13.38 -34.87 -11.94
N ILE A 9 -14.44 -35.41 -12.55
CA ILE A 9 -14.57 -36.84 -12.84
C ILE A 9 -13.57 -37.31 -13.92
N LEU A 10 -13.33 -36.51 -14.95
CA LEU A 10 -12.44 -36.89 -16.05
C LEU A 10 -10.99 -37.12 -15.59
N PRO A 11 -10.35 -36.23 -14.82
CA PRO A 11 -9.00 -36.47 -14.28
C PRO A 11 -8.97 -37.65 -13.29
N TYR A 12 -10.02 -37.84 -12.51
CA TYR A 12 -10.12 -38.98 -11.61
C TYR A 12 -10.12 -40.31 -12.39
N LEU A 13 -10.97 -40.44 -13.42
CA LEU A 13 -11.03 -41.63 -14.27
C LEU A 13 -9.70 -41.89 -14.99
N HIS A 14 -9.03 -40.83 -15.45
CA HIS A 14 -7.72 -40.96 -16.08
C HIS A 14 -6.65 -41.47 -15.08
N HIS A 15 -6.69 -41.04 -13.85
CA HIS A 15 -5.78 -41.50 -12.78
C HIS A 15 -5.99 -43.00 -12.46
N HIS A 16 -7.23 -43.48 -12.46
CA HIS A 16 -7.61 -44.86 -12.15
C HIS A 16 -7.77 -45.76 -13.37
N ILE A 17 -7.40 -45.33 -14.59
CA ILE A 17 -7.60 -46.06 -15.85
C ILE A 17 -6.94 -47.44 -15.82
N LYS A 18 -5.76 -47.56 -15.16
CA LYS A 18 -5.06 -48.83 -14.99
C LYS A 18 -5.84 -49.82 -14.12
N SER A 19 -6.42 -49.36 -13.03
CA SER A 19 -7.24 -50.19 -12.14
C SER A 19 -8.54 -50.63 -12.77
N ILE A 20 -9.16 -49.75 -13.58
CA ILE A 20 -10.39 -50.06 -14.34
C ILE A 20 -10.08 -51.08 -15.42
N LEU A 21 -8.97 -50.91 -16.18
CA LEU A 21 -8.53 -51.88 -17.19
C LEU A 21 -8.23 -53.23 -16.56
N LEU A 22 -7.51 -53.27 -15.44
CA LEU A 22 -7.20 -54.50 -14.72
C LEU A 22 -8.49 -55.24 -14.31
N PHE A 23 -9.48 -54.52 -13.77
CA PHE A 23 -10.80 -55.07 -13.40
C PHE A 23 -11.51 -55.67 -14.61
N ILE A 24 -11.51 -55.01 -15.78
CA ILE A 24 -12.11 -55.54 -17.00
C ILE A 24 -11.42 -56.80 -17.44
N VAL A 25 -10.08 -56.83 -17.43
CA VAL A 25 -9.29 -58.01 -17.80
C VAL A 25 -9.60 -59.18 -16.90
N PHE A 26 -9.63 -58.98 -15.57
CA PHE A 26 -9.99 -60.03 -14.63
C PHE A 26 -11.41 -60.56 -14.84
N THR A 27 -12.37 -59.70 -15.10
CA THR A 27 -13.76 -60.10 -15.39
C THR A 27 -13.86 -60.88 -16.69
N CYS A 28 -13.10 -60.53 -17.70
CA CYS A 28 -13.02 -61.29 -18.97
C CYS A 28 -12.38 -62.67 -18.74
N ILE A 29 -11.24 -62.75 -18.04
CA ILE A 29 -10.59 -64.05 -17.73
C ILE A 29 -11.53 -64.93 -16.92
N PHE A 30 -12.19 -64.40 -15.88
CA PHE A 30 -13.17 -65.14 -15.08
C PHE A 30 -14.30 -65.71 -15.95
N SER A 31 -14.84 -64.88 -16.86
CA SER A 31 -15.91 -65.28 -17.77
C SER A 31 -15.45 -66.40 -18.75
N ILE A 32 -14.24 -66.30 -19.25
CA ILE A 32 -13.70 -67.35 -20.15
C ILE A 32 -13.49 -68.68 -19.41
N VAL A 33 -12.89 -68.61 -18.20
CA VAL A 33 -12.64 -69.80 -17.38
C VAL A 33 -13.95 -70.49 -16.99
N THR A 34 -14.98 -69.77 -16.58
CA THR A 34 -16.29 -70.33 -16.22
C THR A 34 -17.01 -70.94 -17.42
N TYR A 35 -16.88 -70.32 -18.58
CA TYR A 35 -17.44 -70.86 -19.84
C TYR A 35 -16.78 -72.18 -20.24
N LEU A 36 -15.45 -72.24 -20.21
CA LEU A 36 -14.69 -73.46 -20.54
C LEU A 36 -14.96 -74.63 -19.61
N ASN A 37 -15.30 -74.38 -18.37
CA ASN A 37 -15.66 -75.42 -17.39
C ASN A 37 -17.14 -75.84 -17.43
N ASN A 38 -17.89 -75.45 -18.45
CA ASN A 38 -19.33 -75.78 -18.63
C ASN A 38 -20.22 -75.41 -17.43
N LEU A 39 -19.86 -74.38 -16.63
CA LEU A 39 -20.72 -73.88 -15.56
C LEU A 39 -21.94 -73.18 -16.13
N SER A 40 -23.03 -73.23 -15.40
CA SER A 40 -24.28 -72.59 -15.85
C SER A 40 -24.09 -71.09 -16.09
N VAL A 41 -24.52 -70.62 -17.27
CA VAL A 41 -24.42 -69.20 -17.68
C VAL A 41 -25.09 -68.24 -16.68
N ILE A 42 -26.16 -68.71 -16.02
CA ILE A 42 -26.91 -67.96 -14.99
C ILE A 42 -26.00 -67.66 -13.79
N LEU A 43 -25.20 -68.60 -13.29
CA LEU A 43 -24.27 -68.36 -12.17
C LEU A 43 -23.15 -67.37 -12.56
N MET A 44 -22.67 -67.45 -13.81
CA MET A 44 -21.64 -66.54 -14.35
C MET A 44 -22.15 -65.12 -14.39
N VAL A 45 -23.37 -64.88 -14.96
CA VAL A 45 -23.98 -63.55 -15.01
C VAL A 45 -24.22 -62.97 -13.61
N TYR A 46 -24.69 -63.82 -12.67
CA TYR A 46 -24.91 -63.42 -11.31
C TYR A 46 -23.60 -62.97 -10.61
N ALA A 47 -22.53 -63.74 -10.78
CA ALA A 47 -21.22 -63.40 -10.19
C ALA A 47 -20.67 -62.07 -10.76
N VAL A 48 -20.73 -61.89 -12.09
CA VAL A 48 -20.29 -60.65 -12.76
C VAL A 48 -21.11 -59.43 -12.35
N THR A 49 -22.42 -59.55 -12.23
CA THR A 49 -23.30 -58.44 -11.78
C THR A 49 -22.99 -58.03 -10.35
N LEU A 50 -22.72 -59.05 -9.47
CA LEU A 50 -22.34 -58.79 -8.09
C LEU A 50 -20.97 -58.07 -8.00
N CYS A 51 -19.99 -58.47 -8.81
CA CYS A 51 -18.68 -57.80 -8.89
C CYS A 51 -18.80 -56.33 -9.38
N ILE A 52 -19.63 -56.10 -10.41
CA ILE A 52 -19.89 -54.75 -10.92
C ILE A 52 -20.54 -53.86 -9.84
N PHE A 53 -21.50 -54.43 -9.10
CA PHE A 53 -22.20 -53.72 -8.02
C PHE A 53 -21.22 -53.28 -6.91
N PHE A 54 -20.36 -54.19 -6.44
CA PHE A 54 -19.33 -53.83 -5.45
C PHE A 54 -18.32 -52.83 -6.01
N ALA A 55 -17.88 -52.99 -7.25
CA ALA A 55 -16.96 -52.03 -7.89
C ALA A 55 -17.56 -50.62 -7.98
N PHE A 56 -18.87 -50.53 -8.27
CA PHE A 56 -19.61 -49.27 -8.31
C PHE A 56 -19.67 -48.60 -6.93
N ILE A 57 -19.89 -49.34 -5.85
CA ILE A 57 -19.89 -48.81 -4.49
C ILE A 57 -18.49 -48.26 -4.14
N VAL A 58 -17.42 -49.01 -4.36
CA VAL A 58 -16.04 -48.60 -4.09
C VAL A 58 -15.69 -47.33 -4.87
N LEU A 59 -15.97 -47.32 -6.18
CA LEU A 59 -15.75 -46.15 -7.03
C LEU A 59 -16.50 -44.90 -6.55
N SER A 60 -17.74 -45.06 -6.10
CA SER A 60 -18.57 -43.97 -5.59
C SER A 60 -17.97 -43.37 -4.33
N ILE A 61 -17.49 -44.18 -3.40
CA ILE A 61 -16.82 -43.73 -2.16
C ILE A 61 -15.52 -43.01 -2.49
N ASP A 62 -14.72 -43.54 -3.40
CA ASP A 62 -13.45 -42.94 -3.81
C ASP A 62 -13.64 -41.59 -4.49
N ILE A 63 -14.60 -41.49 -5.42
CA ILE A 63 -14.96 -40.22 -6.08
C ILE A 63 -15.41 -39.17 -5.05
N TRP A 64 -16.22 -39.59 -4.05
CA TRP A 64 -16.65 -38.68 -3.00
C TRP A 64 -15.51 -38.17 -2.14
N GLN A 65 -14.56 -39.03 -1.75
CA GLN A 65 -13.36 -38.66 -1.00
C GLN A 65 -12.46 -37.70 -1.83
N PHE A 66 -12.26 -38.01 -3.11
CA PHE A 66 -11.50 -37.19 -4.04
C PHE A 66 -12.12 -35.79 -4.19
N TYR A 67 -13.45 -35.72 -4.38
CA TYR A 67 -14.19 -34.46 -4.45
C TYR A 67 -14.04 -33.62 -3.17
N LYS A 68 -14.18 -34.26 -2.00
CA LYS A 68 -14.04 -33.60 -0.69
C LYS A 68 -12.64 -33.00 -0.53
N LYS A 69 -11.61 -33.77 -0.91
CA LYS A 69 -10.21 -33.35 -0.86
C LYS A 69 -9.93 -32.20 -1.84
N HIS A 70 -10.41 -32.31 -3.08
CA HIS A 70 -10.24 -31.27 -4.08
C HIS A 70 -10.90 -29.94 -3.62
N LYS A 71 -12.13 -30.01 -3.12
CA LYS A 71 -12.84 -28.83 -2.60
C LYS A 71 -12.10 -28.19 -1.43
N TYR A 72 -11.56 -29.00 -0.53
CA TYR A 72 -10.75 -28.50 0.58
C TYR A 72 -9.49 -27.78 0.10
N LEU A 73 -8.72 -28.37 -0.81
CA LEU A 73 -7.52 -27.76 -1.38
C LEU A 73 -7.83 -26.47 -2.16
N THR A 74 -8.95 -26.41 -2.89
CA THR A 74 -9.39 -25.21 -3.61
C THR A 74 -9.73 -24.06 -2.65
N ASN A 75 -10.32 -24.36 -1.52
CA ASN A 75 -10.57 -23.35 -0.48
C ASN A 75 -9.27 -22.88 0.19
N LEU A 76 -8.35 -23.79 0.42
CA LEU A 76 -7.03 -23.50 0.97
C LEU A 76 -6.20 -22.58 0.07
N GLN A 77 -6.35 -22.69 -1.27
CA GLN A 77 -5.66 -21.79 -2.21
C GLN A 77 -5.90 -20.30 -1.93
N LYS A 78 -7.08 -19.96 -1.37
CA LYS A 78 -7.42 -18.57 -1.03
C LYS A 78 -6.77 -18.10 0.28
N GLN A 79 -6.40 -19.02 1.16
CA GLN A 79 -5.86 -18.74 2.50
C GLN A 79 -4.37 -19.03 2.64
N ILE A 80 -3.78 -19.78 1.71
CA ILE A 80 -2.37 -20.27 1.78
C ILE A 80 -1.34 -19.15 1.76
N ILE A 81 -1.76 -17.91 1.42
CA ILE A 81 -0.88 -16.73 1.43
C ILE A 81 -0.52 -16.34 2.87
N SER A 82 -1.39 -16.61 3.84
CA SER A 82 -1.23 -16.17 5.23
C SER A 82 -0.78 -17.26 6.21
N SER A 83 -1.18 -18.53 6.02
CA SER A 83 -0.70 -19.63 6.88
C SER A 83 -0.74 -20.99 6.18
N ILE A 84 0.20 -21.88 6.55
CA ILE A 84 0.29 -23.26 6.04
C ILE A 84 -0.23 -24.27 7.07
N ASP A 85 -0.65 -23.83 8.24
CA ASP A 85 -1.01 -24.73 9.36
C ASP A 85 -2.18 -25.66 9.02
N ASN A 86 -2.97 -25.33 8.01
CA ASN A 86 -4.16 -26.04 7.58
C ASN A 86 -3.92 -27.00 6.40
N LEU A 87 -2.68 -27.45 6.14
CA LEU A 87 -2.44 -28.46 5.13
C LEU A 87 -3.12 -29.79 5.53
N PRO A 88 -3.75 -30.51 4.58
CA PRO A 88 -4.41 -31.77 4.87
C PRO A 88 -3.38 -32.82 5.31
N LEU A 89 -3.80 -33.70 6.23
CA LEU A 89 -2.97 -34.84 6.63
C LEU A 89 -2.70 -35.72 5.42
N PRO A 90 -1.42 -36.07 5.17
CA PRO A 90 -1.04 -36.90 4.05
C PRO A 90 -1.58 -38.32 4.22
N LYS A 91 -2.15 -38.90 3.16
CA LYS A 91 -2.64 -40.29 3.15
C LYS A 91 -1.61 -41.28 2.54
N ASN A 92 -0.64 -40.79 1.82
CA ASN A 92 0.40 -41.56 1.17
C ASN A 92 1.73 -40.79 1.19
N LEU A 93 2.83 -41.52 0.87
CA LEU A 93 4.18 -40.97 0.88
C LEU A 93 4.35 -39.76 -0.05
N LEU A 94 3.74 -39.79 -1.23
CA LEU A 94 3.81 -38.67 -2.19
C LEU A 94 3.17 -37.39 -1.63
N GLU A 95 2.03 -37.51 -0.95
CA GLU A 95 1.39 -36.37 -0.31
C GLU A 95 2.21 -35.82 0.85
N GLU A 96 2.92 -36.68 1.57
CA GLU A 96 3.86 -36.27 2.61
C GLU A 96 5.03 -35.48 2.01
N ASP A 97 5.59 -35.97 0.90
CA ASP A 97 6.67 -35.27 0.20
C ASP A 97 6.22 -33.92 -0.37
N TYR A 98 5.02 -33.84 -0.97
CA TYR A 98 4.45 -32.55 -1.39
C TYR A 98 4.24 -31.59 -0.24
N ASN A 99 3.73 -32.08 0.90
CA ASN A 99 3.56 -31.23 2.08
C ASN A 99 4.90 -30.73 2.63
N LYS A 100 5.95 -31.57 2.61
CA LYS A 100 7.32 -31.17 2.97
C LYS A 100 7.85 -30.09 2.02
N LEU A 101 7.70 -30.26 0.71
CA LEU A 101 8.13 -29.26 -0.28
C LEU A 101 7.40 -27.93 -0.10
N ILE A 102 6.09 -27.95 0.14
CA ILE A 102 5.29 -26.74 0.38
C ILE A 102 5.78 -26.03 1.65
N ARG A 103 6.05 -26.76 2.74
CA ARG A 103 6.59 -26.19 3.98
C ARG A 103 7.95 -25.54 3.75
N LEU A 104 8.87 -26.22 3.05
CA LEU A 104 10.19 -25.68 2.73
C LEU A 104 10.12 -24.38 1.93
N ILE A 105 9.26 -24.35 0.89
CA ILE A 105 9.05 -23.13 0.08
C ILE A 105 8.49 -21.99 0.94
N HIS A 106 7.56 -22.30 1.85
CA HIS A 106 6.97 -21.27 2.72
C HIS A 106 7.99 -20.75 3.74
N GLU A 107 8.77 -21.63 4.34
CA GLU A 107 9.85 -21.23 5.26
C GLU A 107 10.87 -20.33 4.56
N ASP A 108 11.27 -20.70 3.34
CA ASP A 108 12.21 -19.90 2.55
C ASP A 108 11.60 -18.54 2.16
N LYS A 109 10.35 -18.54 1.70
CA LYS A 109 9.60 -17.29 1.45
C LYS A 109 9.52 -16.39 2.69
N THR A 110 9.23 -16.97 3.86
CA THR A 110 9.11 -16.23 5.11
C THR A 110 10.46 -15.65 5.54
N LYS A 111 11.55 -16.43 5.40
CA LYS A 111 12.92 -15.95 5.62
C LYS A 111 13.29 -14.80 4.68
N LEU A 112 12.99 -14.93 3.39
CA LEU A 112 13.24 -13.87 2.41
C LEU A 112 12.46 -12.59 2.72
N LEU A 113 11.17 -12.69 3.07
CA LEU A 113 10.36 -11.55 3.46
C LEU A 113 10.89 -10.88 4.74
N SER A 114 11.24 -11.67 5.75
CA SER A 114 11.83 -11.15 6.99
C SER A 114 13.19 -10.48 6.74
N SER A 115 14.03 -11.07 5.88
CA SER A 115 15.30 -10.47 5.48
C SER A 115 15.10 -9.15 4.73
N ALA A 116 14.16 -9.12 3.79
CA ALA A 116 13.83 -7.88 3.05
C ALA A 116 13.29 -6.78 3.97
N ASP A 117 12.41 -7.14 4.92
CA ASP A 117 11.89 -6.20 5.92
C ASP A 117 13.01 -5.68 6.83
N ASN A 118 13.96 -6.54 7.26
CA ASN A 118 15.11 -6.14 8.05
C ASN A 118 16.04 -5.19 7.29
N VAL A 119 16.34 -5.50 6.02
CA VAL A 119 17.15 -4.60 5.16
C VAL A 119 16.47 -3.25 5.00
N LYS A 120 15.15 -3.24 4.78
CA LYS A 120 14.35 -2.01 4.68
C LYS A 120 14.38 -1.21 5.99
N SER A 121 14.23 -1.87 7.14
CA SER A 121 14.29 -1.22 8.46
C SER A 121 15.67 -0.60 8.71
N ASN A 122 16.73 -1.37 8.50
CA ASN A 122 18.12 -0.89 8.63
C ASN A 122 18.40 0.30 7.72
N MET A 123 17.86 0.30 6.51
CA MET A 123 17.99 1.41 5.58
C MET A 123 17.30 2.69 6.08
N ILE A 124 16.12 2.54 6.69
CA ILE A 124 15.39 3.66 7.31
C ILE A 124 16.19 4.22 8.49
N ASP A 125 16.72 3.35 9.36
CA ASP A 125 17.49 3.75 10.53
C ASP A 125 18.78 4.47 10.10
N TYR A 126 19.46 3.94 9.08
CA TYR A 126 20.66 4.57 8.51
C TYR A 126 20.37 5.96 7.94
N TYR A 127 19.34 6.11 7.13
CA TYR A 127 18.96 7.41 6.57
C TYR A 127 18.49 8.39 7.63
N THR A 128 17.84 7.91 8.68
CA THR A 128 17.42 8.73 9.81
C THR A 128 18.64 9.27 10.56
N LEU A 129 19.63 8.41 10.85
CA LEU A 129 20.89 8.82 11.48
C LEU A 129 21.66 9.82 10.60
N TRP A 130 21.76 9.54 9.29
CA TRP A 130 22.41 10.40 8.32
C TRP A 130 21.78 11.79 8.23
N ALA A 131 20.45 11.87 8.23
CA ALA A 131 19.72 13.13 8.23
C ALA A 131 19.93 13.92 9.53
N HIS A 132 20.04 13.25 10.68
CA HIS A 132 20.42 13.91 11.95
C HIS A 132 21.86 14.45 11.88
N GLN A 133 22.80 13.71 11.31
CA GLN A 133 24.19 14.16 11.14
C GLN A 133 24.30 15.37 10.20
N ILE A 134 23.45 15.45 9.17
CA ILE A 134 23.39 16.62 8.28
C ILE A 134 22.75 17.83 8.97
N LYS A 135 21.72 17.63 9.80
CA LYS A 135 21.11 18.74 10.56
C LYS A 135 22.13 19.47 11.46
N THR A 136 23.10 18.78 12.00
CA THR A 136 24.11 19.36 12.89
C THR A 136 24.98 20.43 12.21
N PRO A 137 25.65 20.18 11.07
CA PRO A 137 26.42 21.21 10.35
C PRO A 137 25.53 22.32 9.80
N ILE A 138 24.29 22.02 9.40
CA ILE A 138 23.33 23.05 9.01
C ILE A 138 23.03 24.00 10.19
N ALA A 139 22.80 23.46 11.40
CA ALA A 139 22.59 24.27 12.58
C ALA A 139 23.83 25.12 12.94
N ALA A 140 25.03 24.56 12.77
CA ALA A 140 26.27 25.28 12.96
C ALA A 140 26.44 26.46 11.97
N MET A 141 26.09 26.25 10.68
CA MET A 141 26.10 27.33 9.67
C MET A 141 25.05 28.39 10.02
N HIS A 142 23.87 28.06 10.51
CA HIS A 142 22.90 29.03 10.98
C HIS A 142 23.44 29.91 12.10
N LEU A 143 24.13 29.33 13.08
CA LEU A 143 24.75 30.09 14.17
C LEU A 143 25.83 31.02 13.67
N LEU A 144 26.67 30.58 12.74
CA LEU A 144 27.71 31.41 12.14
C LEU A 144 27.13 32.57 11.34
N LEU A 145 26.04 32.35 10.61
CA LEU A 145 25.37 33.40 9.83
C LEU A 145 24.60 34.43 10.66
N GLN A 146 24.24 34.09 11.92
CA GLN A 146 23.60 35.05 12.84
C GLN A 146 24.56 36.12 13.40
N THR A 147 25.87 35.88 13.26
CA THR A 147 26.90 36.78 13.81
C THR A 147 27.41 37.84 12.83
N ASN A 148 27.00 37.80 11.54
CA ASN A 148 27.49 38.71 10.49
C ASN A 148 26.32 39.42 9.78
N GLU A 149 26.44 40.77 9.61
CA GLU A 149 25.39 41.64 9.06
C GLU A 149 25.49 41.97 7.57
N HIS A 150 25.91 41.06 6.69
CA HIS A 150 26.07 41.35 5.26
C HIS A 150 25.00 40.75 4.34
N GLU A 151 24.74 41.41 3.21
CA GLU A 151 23.76 41.00 2.15
C GLU A 151 24.01 39.58 1.62
N LEU A 152 25.27 39.10 1.66
CA LEU A 152 25.69 37.72 1.34
C LEU A 152 25.02 36.69 2.27
N ASP A 153 24.76 37.07 3.52
CA ASP A 153 24.18 36.23 4.54
C ASP A 153 22.70 35.88 4.24
N MET A 154 21.98 36.76 3.56
CA MET A 154 20.56 36.51 3.24
C MET A 154 20.39 35.44 2.18
N GLN A 155 21.24 35.42 1.17
CA GLN A 155 21.19 34.37 0.15
C GLN A 155 21.66 33.02 0.71
N LEU A 156 22.69 33.00 1.54
CA LEU A 156 23.13 31.80 2.24
C LEU A 156 22.06 31.24 3.17
N LYS A 157 21.37 32.07 3.95
CA LYS A 157 20.25 31.67 4.80
C LYS A 157 19.11 31.04 3.98
N SER A 158 18.81 31.61 2.81
CA SER A 158 17.78 31.05 1.90
C SER A 158 18.18 29.64 1.38
N GLU A 159 19.44 29.47 0.96
CA GLU A 159 19.90 28.17 0.46
C GLU A 159 19.99 27.12 1.59
N LEU A 160 20.43 27.53 2.78
CA LEU A 160 20.46 26.68 3.96
C LEU A 160 19.04 26.20 4.35
N PHE A 161 18.05 27.09 4.33
CA PHE A 161 16.65 26.76 4.57
C PHE A 161 16.13 25.71 3.57
N LYS A 162 16.50 25.82 2.28
CA LYS A 162 16.14 24.83 1.27
C LYS A 162 16.74 23.44 1.59
N ILE A 163 18.00 23.40 2.05
CA ILE A 163 18.65 22.15 2.45
C ILE A 163 17.88 21.51 3.62
N GLU A 164 17.50 22.31 4.62
CA GLU A 164 16.69 21.81 5.75
C GLU A 164 15.35 21.24 5.30
N GLN A 165 14.66 21.92 4.38
CA GLN A 165 13.42 21.43 3.81
C GLN A 165 13.59 20.10 3.06
N TYR A 166 14.68 19.94 2.28
CA TYR A 166 14.97 18.69 1.59
C TYR A 166 15.24 17.55 2.57
N VAL A 167 16.02 17.81 3.63
CA VAL A 167 16.29 16.81 4.67
C VAL A 167 14.99 16.40 5.37
N GLU A 168 14.14 17.36 5.74
CA GLU A 168 12.86 17.11 6.40
C GLU A 168 11.90 16.33 5.50
N MET A 169 11.88 16.62 4.20
CA MET A 169 11.08 15.89 3.20
C MET A 169 11.54 14.43 3.08
N VAL A 170 12.85 14.18 3.02
CA VAL A 170 13.40 12.82 2.95
C VAL A 170 13.09 12.03 4.22
N LEU A 171 13.25 12.63 5.40
CA LEU A 171 12.89 11.99 6.67
C LEU A 171 11.41 11.66 6.75
N SER A 172 10.55 12.58 6.31
CA SER A 172 9.10 12.36 6.29
C SER A 172 8.71 11.25 5.32
N TYR A 173 9.36 11.17 4.15
CA TYR A 173 9.15 10.09 3.20
C TYR A 173 9.49 8.72 3.81
N LEU A 174 10.68 8.62 4.45
CA LEU A 174 11.15 7.38 5.08
C LEU A 174 10.26 6.94 6.24
N ARG A 175 9.88 7.89 7.11
CA ARG A 175 8.97 7.61 8.24
C ARG A 175 7.60 7.16 7.79
N LEU A 176 7.06 7.77 6.73
CA LEU A 176 5.73 7.42 6.22
C LEU A 176 5.65 5.98 5.68
N ASP A 177 6.76 5.45 5.15
CA ASP A 177 6.87 4.09 4.62
C ASP A 177 7.23 3.04 5.68
N SER A 178 7.59 3.46 6.88
CA SER A 178 7.91 2.54 7.97
C SER A 178 6.64 1.85 8.50
N LYS A 179 6.75 0.56 8.85
CA LYS A 179 5.67 -0.21 9.48
C LYS A 179 5.33 0.31 10.90
N SER A 180 6.24 1.07 11.51
CA SER A 180 6.13 1.62 12.86
C SER A 180 5.76 3.12 12.87
N THR A 181 5.06 3.61 11.85
CA THR A 181 4.59 5.00 11.87
C THR A 181 3.39 5.08 12.81
N ASP A 182 3.65 5.25 14.09
CA ASP A 182 2.62 5.51 15.08
C ASP A 182 2.23 6.99 15.01
N PHE A 183 1.04 7.26 14.46
CA PHE A 183 0.46 8.60 14.47
C PHE A 183 -0.03 8.93 15.88
N VAL A 184 0.39 10.07 16.42
CA VAL A 184 -0.06 10.56 17.72
C VAL A 184 -1.26 11.48 17.50
N ILE A 185 -2.44 10.88 17.34
CA ILE A 185 -3.68 11.61 17.10
C ILE A 185 -4.22 12.17 18.39
N LYS A 186 -4.28 13.51 18.48
CA LYS A 186 -4.85 14.27 19.62
C LYS A 186 -5.64 15.46 19.09
N GLN A 187 -6.34 16.12 19.98
CA GLN A 187 -7.02 17.37 19.68
C GLN A 187 -6.02 18.54 19.78
N TYR A 188 -5.90 19.29 18.68
CA TYR A 188 -5.01 20.45 18.58
C TYR A 188 -5.76 21.69 18.06
N SER A 189 -5.30 22.87 18.49
CA SER A 189 -5.76 24.14 17.93
C SER A 189 -5.19 24.34 16.52
N LEU A 190 -6.06 24.40 15.51
CA LEU A 190 -5.67 24.65 14.14
C LEU A 190 -4.93 25.97 13.96
N ASN A 191 -5.37 27.01 14.68
CA ASN A 191 -4.75 28.33 14.65
C ASN A 191 -3.27 28.28 15.11
N ASN A 192 -2.95 27.49 16.13
CA ASN A 192 -1.58 27.34 16.61
C ASN A 192 -0.69 26.69 15.57
N ILE A 193 -1.18 25.65 14.88
CA ILE A 193 -0.43 24.95 13.81
C ILE A 193 -0.20 25.89 12.62
N ILE A 194 -1.21 26.66 12.21
CA ILE A 194 -1.09 27.66 11.15
C ILE A 194 -0.05 28.71 11.52
N LYS A 195 -0.11 29.24 12.75
CA LYS A 195 0.86 30.25 13.23
C LYS A 195 2.30 29.70 13.26
N GLN A 196 2.50 28.45 13.62
CA GLN A 196 3.81 27.78 13.56
C GLN A 196 4.34 27.74 12.12
N ALA A 197 3.52 27.31 11.16
CA ALA A 197 3.90 27.27 9.74
C ALA A 197 4.24 28.68 9.24
N ILE A 198 3.40 29.68 9.50
CA ILE A 198 3.63 31.08 9.07
C ILE A 198 4.96 31.61 9.64
N ARG A 199 5.25 31.38 10.93
CA ARG A 199 6.52 31.82 11.56
C ARG A 199 7.74 31.26 10.83
N LYS A 200 7.70 30.00 10.43
CA LYS A 200 8.80 29.34 9.70
C LYS A 200 9.06 30.02 8.34
N TYR A 201 8.02 30.50 7.67
CA TYR A 201 8.10 31.14 6.36
C TYR A 201 8.07 32.67 6.38
N ALA A 202 8.00 33.30 7.56
CA ALA A 202 7.85 34.76 7.71
C ALA A 202 8.91 35.56 6.93
N TYR A 203 10.15 35.09 6.95
CA TYR A 203 11.26 35.68 6.21
C TYR A 203 10.95 35.79 4.70
N PHE A 204 10.38 34.73 4.11
CA PHE A 204 10.10 34.70 2.64
C PHE A 204 8.91 35.61 2.28
N PHE A 205 7.91 35.75 3.16
CA PHE A 205 6.84 36.73 2.97
C PHE A 205 7.39 38.15 2.90
N ILE A 206 8.30 38.51 3.80
CA ILE A 206 8.92 39.82 3.87
C ILE A 206 9.83 40.03 2.65
N GLN A 207 10.72 39.09 2.36
CA GLN A 207 11.68 39.20 1.26
C GLN A 207 11.00 39.37 -0.10
N LYS A 208 9.90 38.63 -0.35
CA LYS A 208 9.15 38.70 -1.60
C LYS A 208 8.06 39.77 -1.61
N GLN A 209 7.88 40.50 -0.51
CA GLN A 209 6.82 41.49 -0.36
C GLN A 209 5.42 40.93 -0.64
N ILE A 210 5.16 39.66 -0.26
CA ILE A 210 3.88 39.03 -0.42
C ILE A 210 3.05 39.34 0.83
N SER A 211 1.84 39.86 0.65
CA SER A 211 0.95 40.15 1.77
C SER A 211 0.30 38.87 2.29
N LEU A 212 0.27 38.72 3.60
CA LEU A 212 -0.43 37.64 4.29
C LEU A 212 -1.77 38.15 4.82
N ASP A 213 -2.84 37.46 4.43
CA ASP A 213 -4.21 37.71 4.85
C ASP A 213 -4.65 36.50 5.70
N LEU A 214 -4.57 36.62 7.03
CA LEU A 214 -4.87 35.53 7.97
C LEU A 214 -6.16 35.84 8.72
N THR A 215 -7.16 34.98 8.54
CA THR A 215 -8.35 34.96 9.40
C THR A 215 -8.14 33.94 10.52
N GLU A 216 -8.07 34.40 11.76
CA GLU A 216 -7.91 33.52 12.92
C GLU A 216 -9.15 32.63 13.10
N THR A 217 -8.94 31.44 13.60
CA THR A 217 -10.00 30.45 13.85
C THR A 217 -9.84 29.80 15.22
N ASP A 218 -10.95 29.56 15.91
CA ASP A 218 -10.98 28.80 17.16
C ASP A 218 -11.17 27.28 16.92
N CYS A 219 -11.04 26.86 15.65
CA CYS A 219 -11.24 25.47 15.27
C CYS A 219 -10.20 24.56 15.94
N THR A 220 -10.70 23.45 16.52
CA THR A 220 -9.88 22.34 17.02
C THR A 220 -10.09 21.11 16.15
N VAL A 221 -9.00 20.39 15.86
CA VAL A 221 -8.98 19.24 14.96
C VAL A 221 -8.32 18.04 15.62
N PHE A 222 -8.83 16.84 15.33
CA PHE A 222 -8.20 15.59 15.71
C PHE A 222 -7.21 15.19 14.63
N THR A 223 -5.92 15.23 14.95
CA THR A 223 -4.85 15.00 13.98
C THR A 223 -3.53 14.69 14.68
N ASP A 224 -2.50 14.36 13.92
CA ASP A 224 -1.12 14.44 14.37
C ASP A 224 -0.56 15.84 14.03
N GLU A 225 -0.18 16.59 15.05
CA GLU A 225 0.30 17.99 14.90
C GLU A 225 1.47 18.09 13.92
N LYS A 226 2.46 17.19 14.03
CA LYS A 226 3.67 17.23 13.21
C LYS A 226 3.38 16.97 11.75
N TRP A 227 2.51 16.02 11.47
CA TRP A 227 2.15 15.66 10.10
C TRP A 227 1.24 16.70 9.45
N LEU A 228 0.29 17.27 10.21
CA LEU A 228 -0.53 18.36 9.70
C LEU A 228 0.31 19.63 9.45
N LEU A 229 1.20 19.97 10.38
CA LEU A 229 2.15 21.07 10.21
C LEU A 229 2.99 20.89 8.95
N PHE A 230 3.55 19.71 8.73
CA PHE A 230 4.31 19.40 7.51
C PHE A 230 3.50 19.67 6.24
N VAL A 231 2.23 19.22 6.18
CA VAL A 231 1.40 19.44 4.99
C VAL A 231 1.10 20.93 4.79
N ILE A 232 0.77 21.67 5.84
CA ILE A 232 0.54 23.11 5.76
C ILE A 232 1.81 23.82 5.27
N GLU A 233 2.98 23.44 5.76
CA GLU A 233 4.27 23.96 5.33
C GLU A 233 4.54 23.68 3.85
N GLN A 234 4.23 22.48 3.35
CA GLN A 234 4.39 22.15 1.92
C GLN A 234 3.48 22.99 1.03
N VAL A 235 2.22 23.24 1.47
CA VAL A 235 1.29 24.10 0.73
C VAL A 235 1.74 25.55 0.75
N LEU A 236 2.19 26.08 1.89
CA LEU A 236 2.73 27.42 2.01
C LEU A 236 4.01 27.60 1.18
N SER A 237 4.90 26.63 1.19
CA SER A 237 6.11 26.63 0.36
C SER A 237 5.77 26.76 -1.12
N ASN A 238 4.78 25.99 -1.58
CA ASN A 238 4.31 26.08 -2.96
C ASN A 238 3.67 27.44 -3.27
N ALA A 239 2.78 27.93 -2.39
CA ALA A 239 2.15 29.24 -2.55
C ALA A 239 3.21 30.37 -2.67
N LEU A 240 4.20 30.37 -1.77
CA LEU A 240 5.31 31.33 -1.81
C LEU A 240 6.21 31.16 -3.04
N LYS A 241 6.42 29.91 -3.48
CA LYS A 241 7.25 29.63 -4.65
C LYS A 241 6.64 30.16 -5.94
N TYR A 242 5.35 29.95 -6.14
CA TYR A 242 4.64 30.26 -7.38
C TYR A 242 3.95 31.63 -7.38
N THR A 243 4.02 32.38 -6.28
CA THR A 243 3.61 33.78 -6.19
C THR A 243 4.84 34.68 -6.21
N SER A 244 4.95 35.52 -7.23
CA SER A 244 6.01 36.53 -7.32
C SER A 244 5.62 37.83 -6.64
N GLN A 245 4.36 38.26 -6.79
CA GLN A 245 3.76 39.43 -6.18
C GLN A 245 2.29 39.19 -5.89
N GLY A 246 1.73 39.84 -4.86
CA GLY A 246 0.33 39.70 -4.51
C GLY A 246 0.11 39.24 -3.06
N LYS A 247 -0.83 38.32 -2.82
CA LYS A 247 -1.19 37.89 -1.48
C LYS A 247 -1.42 36.40 -1.34
N ILE A 248 -1.22 35.90 -0.12
CA ILE A 248 -1.63 34.58 0.31
C ILE A 248 -2.64 34.74 1.43
N SER A 249 -3.84 34.18 1.23
CA SER A 249 -4.94 34.21 2.22
C SER A 249 -5.10 32.85 2.87
N ILE A 250 -5.23 32.82 4.19
CA ILE A 250 -5.39 31.60 4.99
C ILE A 250 -6.60 31.79 5.88
N TYR A 251 -7.60 30.93 5.75
CA TYR A 251 -8.82 30.99 6.54
C TYR A 251 -9.45 29.60 6.68
N CYS A 252 -10.31 29.42 7.67
CA CYS A 252 -11.07 28.20 7.87
C CYS A 252 -12.53 28.44 7.49
N ASP A 253 -13.12 27.50 6.75
CA ASP A 253 -14.55 27.48 6.43
C ASP A 253 -15.35 26.79 7.54
N THR A 254 -16.68 26.93 7.53
CA THR A 254 -17.61 26.39 8.53
C THR A 254 -17.50 24.87 8.75
N ASP A 255 -17.06 24.14 7.73
CA ASP A 255 -16.95 22.67 7.72
C ASP A 255 -15.54 22.15 8.12
N LYS A 256 -14.84 22.88 8.99
CA LYS A 256 -13.44 22.55 9.39
C LYS A 256 -12.50 22.36 8.20
N THR A 257 -12.77 23.05 7.12
CA THR A 257 -11.93 23.06 5.93
C THR A 257 -10.97 24.23 5.98
N LEU A 258 -9.67 23.96 6.14
CA LEU A 258 -8.63 24.97 6.02
C LEU A 258 -8.40 25.30 4.54
N ILE A 259 -8.44 26.59 4.23
CA ILE A 259 -8.23 27.10 2.87
C ILE A 259 -6.95 27.94 2.85
N ILE A 260 -6.04 27.59 1.95
CA ILE A 260 -4.84 28.36 1.62
C ILE A 260 -4.95 28.77 0.16
N LYS A 261 -5.07 30.08 -0.09
CA LYS A 261 -5.25 30.65 -1.44
C LYS A 261 -4.13 31.60 -1.75
N ASP A 262 -3.47 31.42 -2.88
CA ASP A 262 -2.48 32.32 -3.44
C ASP A 262 -3.02 33.06 -4.70
N THR A 263 -2.35 34.14 -5.05
CA THR A 263 -2.61 34.92 -6.29
C THR A 263 -1.47 34.71 -7.31
N GLY A 264 -0.87 33.53 -7.31
CA GLY A 264 0.26 33.19 -8.16
C GLY A 264 -0.12 32.86 -9.61
N ILE A 265 0.81 32.21 -10.28
CA ILE A 265 0.67 31.88 -11.72
C ILE A 265 -0.45 30.87 -12.02
N GLY A 266 -0.91 30.13 -11.00
CA GLY A 266 -1.91 29.05 -11.17
C GLY A 266 -1.33 27.80 -11.83
N ILE A 267 -2.21 26.80 -12.01
CA ILE A 267 -1.91 25.47 -12.56
C ILE A 267 -2.80 25.24 -13.78
N ALA A 268 -2.24 24.69 -14.86
CA ALA A 268 -3.00 24.35 -16.04
C ALA A 268 -4.02 23.22 -15.75
N ALA A 269 -5.20 23.28 -16.36
CA ALA A 269 -6.26 22.30 -16.10
C ALA A 269 -5.84 20.84 -16.40
N GLU A 270 -4.98 20.64 -17.39
CA GLU A 270 -4.39 19.35 -17.76
C GLU A 270 -3.42 18.80 -16.72
N ASP A 271 -2.76 19.66 -15.93
CA ASP A 271 -1.82 19.28 -14.88
C ASP A 271 -2.52 18.99 -13.53
N LEU A 272 -3.70 19.57 -13.27
CA LEU A 272 -4.42 19.42 -11.99
C LEU A 272 -4.64 17.97 -11.54
N PRO A 273 -5.04 17.02 -12.39
CA PRO A 273 -5.20 15.63 -11.96
C PRO A 273 -3.91 14.97 -11.50
N ARG A 274 -2.77 15.48 -11.96
CA ARG A 274 -1.44 14.87 -11.78
C ARG A 274 -0.59 15.51 -10.69
N VAL A 275 -1.02 16.62 -10.09
CA VAL A 275 -0.21 17.37 -9.09
C VAL A 275 0.16 16.55 -7.85
N PHE A 276 -0.56 15.47 -7.58
CA PHE A 276 -0.29 14.52 -6.49
C PHE A 276 0.50 13.28 -6.93
N GLU A 277 0.88 13.15 -8.21
CA GLU A 277 1.73 12.05 -8.68
C GLU A 277 3.17 12.23 -8.21
N LYS A 278 3.85 11.09 -7.92
CA LYS A 278 5.23 11.09 -7.46
C LYS A 278 6.18 11.66 -8.52
N GLY A 279 6.91 12.73 -8.16
CA GLY A 279 7.89 13.35 -9.06
C GLY A 279 7.28 14.25 -10.14
N PHE A 280 5.97 14.53 -10.09
CA PHE A 280 5.35 15.44 -11.04
C PHE A 280 5.68 16.91 -10.71
N THR A 281 6.18 17.64 -11.68
CA THR A 281 6.62 19.04 -11.50
C THR A 281 5.88 20.05 -12.39
N GLY A 282 4.96 19.61 -13.26
CA GLY A 282 4.26 20.45 -14.21
C GLY A 282 5.20 21.15 -15.23
N TYR A 283 4.63 21.90 -16.15
CA TYR A 283 5.41 22.64 -17.16
C TYR A 283 6.31 23.71 -16.54
N ASN A 284 5.77 24.44 -15.56
CA ASN A 284 6.51 25.52 -14.88
C ASN A 284 7.60 24.99 -13.93
N GLY A 285 7.45 23.80 -13.38
CA GLY A 285 8.45 23.17 -12.52
C GLY A 285 9.64 22.57 -13.28
N ARG A 286 9.49 22.29 -14.59
CA ARG A 286 10.58 21.82 -15.46
C ARG A 286 11.56 22.94 -15.81
N ASN A 287 11.07 24.16 -16.00
CA ASN A 287 11.91 25.36 -16.24
C ASN A 287 12.67 25.77 -14.97
N ASP A 288 12.08 25.54 -13.79
CA ASP A 288 12.71 25.76 -12.50
C ASP A 288 13.32 24.42 -12.03
N LYS A 289 14.55 24.10 -12.39
CA LYS A 289 15.30 22.87 -12.01
C LYS A 289 15.31 22.53 -10.50
N LYS A 290 14.49 23.25 -9.69
CA LYS A 290 14.45 23.25 -8.22
C LYS A 290 13.20 22.55 -7.62
N SER A 291 12.36 21.88 -8.41
CA SER A 291 11.18 21.17 -7.89
C SER A 291 11.40 19.67 -7.87
N THR A 292 11.24 19.04 -6.72
CA THR A 292 11.35 17.58 -6.58
C THR A 292 10.08 16.82 -6.97
N GLY A 293 8.92 17.50 -7.00
CA GLY A 293 7.61 16.88 -7.23
C GLY A 293 7.19 15.88 -6.14
N ILE A 294 7.84 15.92 -4.97
CA ILE A 294 7.58 14.97 -3.88
C ILE A 294 6.66 15.59 -2.81
N GLY A 295 6.66 16.91 -2.62
CA GLY A 295 5.96 17.56 -1.52
C GLY A 295 4.45 17.31 -1.50
N LEU A 296 3.74 17.60 -2.60
CA LEU A 296 2.28 17.36 -2.71
C LEU A 296 1.95 15.86 -2.70
N TYR A 297 2.77 15.02 -3.32
CA TYR A 297 2.63 13.56 -3.24
C TYR A 297 2.65 13.07 -1.80
N LEU A 298 3.63 13.52 -0.99
CA LEU A 298 3.71 13.19 0.43
C LEU A 298 2.51 13.73 1.20
N SER A 299 2.10 14.97 0.95
CA SER A 299 0.93 15.59 1.57
C SER A 299 -0.33 14.73 1.37
N LYS A 300 -0.55 14.24 0.15
CA LYS A 300 -1.69 13.35 -0.16
C LYS A 300 -1.60 12.02 0.58
N ARG A 301 -0.40 11.41 0.64
CA ARG A 301 -0.17 10.14 1.35
C ARG A 301 -0.37 10.28 2.86
N ILE A 302 0.13 11.36 3.45
CA ILE A 302 -0.06 11.68 4.88
C ILE A 302 -1.55 11.78 5.20
N PHE A 303 -2.28 12.56 4.41
CA PHE A 303 -3.70 12.78 4.63
C PHE A 303 -4.55 11.52 4.42
N ASN A 304 -4.21 10.69 3.45
CA ASN A 304 -4.86 9.38 3.29
C ASN A 304 -4.70 8.50 4.55
N LYS A 305 -3.55 8.58 5.24
CA LYS A 305 -3.31 7.85 6.49
C LYS A 305 -3.99 8.50 7.71
N LEU A 306 -4.12 9.82 7.73
CA LEU A 306 -4.78 10.57 8.81
C LEU A 306 -6.31 10.65 8.64
N GLY A 307 -6.88 10.18 7.54
CA GLY A 307 -8.29 10.33 7.23
C GLY A 307 -8.69 11.75 6.82
N HIS A 308 -7.73 12.60 6.48
CA HIS A 308 -7.96 13.96 6.00
C HIS A 308 -8.04 14.03 4.47
N THR A 309 -8.59 15.11 3.95
CA THR A 309 -8.70 15.34 2.50
C THR A 309 -7.89 16.54 2.06
N ILE A 310 -7.38 16.51 0.82
CA ILE A 310 -6.73 17.65 0.17
C ILE A 310 -7.23 17.76 -1.27
N VAL A 311 -7.71 18.94 -1.63
CA VAL A 311 -8.22 19.27 -2.97
C VAL A 311 -7.56 20.57 -3.44
N ILE A 312 -7.20 20.64 -4.72
CA ILE A 312 -6.60 21.81 -5.34
C ILE A 312 -7.51 22.31 -6.45
N GLU A 313 -7.86 23.60 -6.37
CA GLU A 313 -8.56 24.34 -7.40
C GLU A 313 -7.62 25.44 -7.91
N SER A 314 -7.43 25.55 -9.21
CA SER A 314 -6.51 26.53 -9.77
C SER A 314 -6.93 26.95 -11.17
N THR A 315 -6.59 28.19 -11.49
CA THR A 315 -6.77 28.75 -12.84
C THR A 315 -5.51 29.53 -13.19
N VAL A 316 -4.99 29.30 -14.37
CA VAL A 316 -3.79 30.01 -14.86
C VAL A 316 -4.02 31.53 -14.81
N GLY A 317 -3.09 32.25 -14.20
CA GLY A 317 -3.15 33.71 -14.04
C GLY A 317 -4.03 34.20 -12.89
N ALA A 318 -4.83 33.35 -12.24
CA ALA A 318 -5.69 33.70 -11.10
C ALA A 318 -5.21 33.18 -9.75
N GLY A 319 -4.25 32.23 -9.76
CA GLY A 319 -3.69 31.62 -8.57
C GLY A 319 -4.24 30.23 -8.25
N THR A 320 -3.91 29.74 -7.07
CA THR A 320 -4.26 28.39 -6.61
C THR A 320 -4.96 28.47 -5.26
N LYS A 321 -5.98 27.63 -5.07
CA LYS A 321 -6.71 27.45 -3.83
C LYS A 321 -6.60 25.99 -3.39
N VAL A 322 -5.94 25.75 -2.26
CA VAL A 322 -5.82 24.43 -1.63
C VAL A 322 -6.84 24.33 -0.51
N LYS A 323 -7.70 23.33 -0.56
CA LYS A 323 -8.70 23.01 0.45
C LYS A 323 -8.25 21.78 1.22
N ILE A 324 -8.17 21.87 2.53
CA ILE A 324 -7.76 20.82 3.46
C ILE A 324 -8.94 20.50 4.36
N GLY A 325 -9.63 19.38 4.12
CA GLY A 325 -10.73 18.92 4.97
C GLY A 325 -10.17 18.17 6.17
N LEU A 326 -10.49 18.68 7.36
CA LEU A 326 -10.00 18.20 8.65
C LEU A 326 -11.09 17.53 9.49
N ASP A 327 -12.25 17.23 8.89
CA ASP A 327 -13.25 16.42 9.52
C ASP A 327 -12.72 15.00 9.70
N SER A 328 -12.74 14.52 10.95
CA SER A 328 -12.39 13.14 11.27
C SER A 328 -13.45 12.20 10.69
N VAL A 329 -13.20 11.66 9.53
CA VAL A 329 -13.88 10.44 9.09
C VAL A 329 -13.41 9.34 10.04
N ASN A 330 -14.35 8.59 10.64
CA ASN A 330 -14.12 7.49 11.57
C ASN A 330 -12.87 6.70 11.20
N ILE A 331 -11.79 6.90 11.96
CA ILE A 331 -10.63 6.03 11.91
C ILE A 331 -11.08 4.76 12.61
N THR A 332 -11.53 3.77 11.86
CA THR A 332 -11.63 2.40 12.33
C THR A 332 -10.19 1.96 12.59
N MET A 333 -9.80 1.98 13.88
CA MET A 333 -8.59 1.29 14.32
C MET A 333 -8.84 -0.21 14.10
N GLU A 334 -8.23 -0.79 13.06
CA GLU A 334 -8.01 -2.23 12.93
C GLU A 334 -6.69 -2.62 13.58
#